data_092f52304de0477dc2e79b6c9ac16740
#
_entry.id   092f52304de0477dc2e79b6c9ac16740
#
_cell.length_a   1.000
_cell.length_b   1.000
_cell.length_c   1.000
_cell.angle_alpha   90.00
_cell.angle_beta   90.00
_cell.angle_gamma   90.00
#
_symmetry.space_group_name_H-M   'P 1'
#
loop_
_entity.id
_entity.type
_entity.pdbx_description
1 polymer ?
#
loop_
_entity_poly.entity_id
_entity_poly.type
_entity_poly.pdbx_seq_one_letter_code
_entity_poly.pdbx_strand_id
1 'polypeptide(L)'
;MIYQFQPILKQTLWGGDKIATLKNIKDAPTHVGESWEISGIENSVSVVSNGPEKGMTLTQLIEKHGPDLLGQRNYERFGTEFPLLIKIIDACQPLSIQV
;
A
#
# COMPACT_ATOMS: atom_id res chain seq x y z
N MET A 1 9.02 15.45 -6.16
CA MET A 1 7.82 14.90 -6.80
C MET A 1 7.02 14.10 -5.76
N ILE A 2 5.73 14.31 -5.70
CA ILE A 2 4.87 13.66 -4.71
C ILE A 2 4.01 12.62 -5.43
N TYR A 3 4.08 11.38 -4.96
CA TYR A 3 3.27 10.27 -5.47
C TYR A 3 2.18 9.92 -4.47
N GLN A 4 1.00 9.65 -5.00
CA GLN A 4 -0.12 9.07 -4.25
C GLN A 4 -0.44 7.71 -4.84
N PHE A 5 -0.85 6.77 -4.00
CA PHE A 5 -1.15 5.41 -4.42
C PHE A 5 -2.60 5.06 -4.09
N GLN A 6 -3.18 4.18 -4.89
CA GLN A 6 -4.50 3.63 -4.61
C GLN A 6 -4.39 2.68 -3.41
N PRO A 7 -5.25 2.83 -2.39
CA PRO A 7 -5.23 1.91 -1.26
C PRO A 7 -5.68 0.52 -1.69
N ILE A 8 -5.05 -0.49 -1.12
CA ILE A 8 -5.46 -1.89 -1.29
C ILE A 8 -6.19 -2.29 0.00
N LEU A 9 -7.50 -2.52 -0.08
CA LEU A 9 -8.32 -2.84 1.07
C LEU A 9 -8.31 -4.35 1.32
N LYS A 10 -7.99 -4.74 2.55
CA LYS A 10 -7.95 -6.14 2.96
C LYS A 10 -9.08 -6.41 3.95
N GLN A 11 -9.97 -7.33 3.62
CA GLN A 11 -11.03 -7.77 4.51
C GLN A 11 -10.49 -8.79 5.50
N THR A 12 -10.90 -8.65 6.76
CA THR A 12 -10.50 -9.55 7.83
C THR A 12 -11.71 -9.83 8.74
N LEU A 13 -11.67 -10.94 9.48
CA LEU A 13 -12.75 -11.27 10.42
C LEU A 13 -12.87 -10.23 11.55
N TRP A 14 -11.77 -9.59 11.92
CA TRP A 14 -11.70 -8.62 13.01
C TRP A 14 -11.83 -7.17 12.53
N GLY A 15 -12.00 -6.96 11.23
CA GLY A 15 -12.06 -5.61 10.64
C GLY A 15 -13.38 -4.90 10.93
N GLY A 16 -13.31 -3.57 10.96
CA GLY A 16 -14.45 -2.68 11.18
C GLY A 16 -14.83 -1.89 9.93
N ASP A 17 -15.41 -0.71 10.16
CA ASP A 17 -15.88 0.17 9.08
C ASP A 17 -15.21 1.54 9.08
N LYS A 18 -14.24 1.76 9.95
CA LYS A 18 -13.63 3.08 10.16
C LYS A 18 -12.71 3.52 9.03
N ILE A 19 -12.05 2.58 8.36
CA ILE A 19 -11.13 2.91 7.27
C ILE A 19 -11.87 3.56 6.11
N ALA A 20 -13.00 3.00 5.70
CA ALA A 20 -13.82 3.57 4.63
C ALA A 20 -14.28 4.99 4.96
N THR A 21 -14.70 5.22 6.20
CA THR A 21 -15.12 6.54 6.66
C THR A 21 -13.94 7.51 6.69
N LEU A 22 -12.81 7.09 7.24
CA LEU A 22 -11.60 7.93 7.33
C LEU A 22 -11.10 8.35 5.94
N LYS A 23 -11.13 7.44 4.99
CA LYS A 23 -10.63 7.67 3.63
C LYS A 23 -11.73 8.16 2.67
N ASN A 24 -12.95 8.30 3.15
CA ASN A 24 -14.10 8.75 2.34
C ASN A 24 -14.31 7.87 1.09
N ILE A 25 -14.23 6.56 1.27
CA ILE A 25 -14.41 5.59 0.20
C ILE A 25 -15.88 5.19 0.13
N LYS A 26 -16.50 5.38 -1.04
CA LYS A 26 -17.88 4.94 -1.30
C LYS A 26 -17.87 3.48 -1.73
N ASP A 27 -18.95 2.78 -1.36
CA ASP A 27 -19.14 1.39 -1.74
C ASP A 27 -17.99 0.46 -1.32
N ALA A 28 -17.34 0.79 -0.20
CA ALA A 28 -16.27 -0.03 0.33
C ALA A 28 -16.81 -1.38 0.81
N PRO A 29 -16.01 -2.45 0.72
CA PRO A 29 -16.39 -3.73 1.29
C PRO A 29 -16.52 -3.64 2.81
N THR A 30 -17.26 -4.58 3.41
CA THR A 30 -17.39 -4.69 4.86
C THR A 30 -16.16 -5.34 5.46
N HIS A 31 -15.98 -5.18 6.78
CA HIS A 31 -14.89 -5.82 7.52
C HIS A 31 -13.50 -5.50 6.93
N VAL A 32 -13.26 -4.24 6.62
CA VAL A 32 -11.94 -3.81 6.16
C VAL A 32 -11.04 -3.63 7.37
N GLY A 33 -10.17 -4.59 7.63
CA GLY A 33 -9.24 -4.54 8.74
C GLY A 33 -7.95 -3.83 8.43
N GLU A 34 -7.54 -3.80 7.15
CA GLU A 34 -6.30 -3.15 6.73
C GLU A 34 -6.51 -2.41 5.43
N SER A 35 -5.87 -1.24 5.33
CA SER A 35 -5.69 -0.53 4.08
C SER A 35 -4.19 -0.43 3.81
N TRP A 36 -3.73 -1.08 2.78
CA TRP A 36 -2.33 -1.04 2.38
C TRP A 36 -2.11 0.22 1.55
N GLU A 37 -1.48 1.20 2.16
CA GLU A 37 -1.29 2.53 1.57
C GLU A 37 -0.16 2.56 0.56
N ILE A 38 0.95 1.91 0.88
CA ILE A 38 2.08 1.72 -0.03
C ILE A 38 2.58 0.30 0.15
N SER A 39 2.63 -0.48 -0.93
CA SER A 39 3.08 -1.86 -0.88
C SER A 39 3.95 -2.21 -2.06
N GLY A 40 5.13 -2.75 -1.79
CA GLY A 40 5.98 -3.41 -2.77
C GLY A 40 5.89 -4.93 -2.70
N ILE A 41 4.92 -5.47 -1.97
CA ILE A 41 4.77 -6.91 -1.76
C ILE A 41 4.16 -7.55 -3.00
N GLU A 42 4.78 -8.61 -3.51
CA GLU A 42 4.30 -9.37 -4.67
C GLU A 42 2.82 -9.75 -4.50
N ASN A 43 2.07 -9.70 -5.59
CA ASN A 43 0.61 -9.92 -5.66
C ASN A 43 -0.25 -8.82 -5.03
N SER A 44 0.34 -7.83 -4.40
CA SER A 44 -0.38 -6.71 -3.81
C SER A 44 0.43 -5.42 -3.95
N VAL A 45 0.98 -5.18 -5.14
CA VAL A 45 1.80 -4.01 -5.42
C VAL A 45 0.92 -2.79 -5.62
N SER A 46 1.26 -1.68 -4.97
CA SER A 46 0.53 -0.43 -5.07
C SER A 46 0.61 0.18 -6.47
N VAL A 47 -0.46 0.88 -6.86
CA VAL A 47 -0.58 1.56 -8.15
C VAL A 47 -0.69 3.06 -7.92
N VAL A 48 0.07 3.83 -8.68
CA VAL A 48 0.05 5.30 -8.60
C VAL A 48 -1.32 5.83 -9.02
N SER A 49 -1.89 6.71 -8.21
CA SER A 49 -3.23 7.26 -8.42
C SER A 49 -3.25 8.70 -8.95
N ASN A 50 -2.10 9.37 -9.03
CA ASN A 50 -2.02 10.77 -9.44
C ASN A 50 -0.88 11.05 -10.41
N GLY A 51 -0.95 12.19 -11.07
CA GLY A 51 0.11 12.72 -11.91
C GLY A 51 0.30 11.99 -13.23
N PRO A 52 1.41 12.31 -13.94
CA PRO A 52 1.69 11.72 -15.27
C PRO A 52 1.91 10.22 -15.23
N GLU A 53 2.28 9.68 -14.09
CA GLU A 53 2.60 8.27 -13.92
C GLU A 53 1.45 7.45 -13.35
N LYS A 54 0.24 8.03 -13.34
CA LYS A 54 -0.97 7.34 -12.90
C LYS A 54 -1.13 6.01 -13.63
N GLY A 55 -1.39 4.96 -12.88
CA GLY A 55 -1.54 3.61 -13.41
C GLY A 55 -0.29 2.76 -13.35
N MET A 56 0.88 3.35 -13.09
CA MET A 56 2.11 2.57 -12.90
C MET A 56 2.09 1.88 -11.54
N THR A 57 2.60 0.64 -11.50
CA THR A 57 2.84 -0.03 -10.22
C THR A 57 4.07 0.55 -9.53
N LEU A 58 4.18 0.35 -8.23
CA LEU A 58 5.38 0.75 -7.48
C LEU A 58 6.64 0.10 -8.08
N THR A 59 6.56 -1.15 -8.50
CA THR A 59 7.68 -1.86 -9.15
C THR A 59 8.11 -1.14 -10.43
N GLN A 60 7.16 -0.77 -11.29
CA GLN A 60 7.45 -0.02 -12.54
C GLN A 60 8.03 1.36 -12.24
N LEU A 61 7.53 2.01 -11.20
CA LEU A 61 8.04 3.31 -10.79
C LEU A 61 9.51 3.22 -10.33
N ILE A 62 9.85 2.17 -9.60
CA ILE A 62 11.23 1.90 -9.15
C ILE A 62 12.12 1.58 -10.37
N GLU A 63 11.63 0.82 -11.33
CA GLU A 63 12.38 0.55 -12.56
C GLU A 63 12.72 1.83 -13.32
N LYS A 64 11.77 2.77 -13.37
CA LYS A 64 11.94 4.02 -14.09
C LYS A 64 12.83 5.03 -13.37
N HIS A 65 12.67 5.17 -12.07
CA HIS A 65 13.32 6.21 -11.27
C HIS A 65 14.32 5.70 -10.25
N GLY A 66 14.39 4.42 -10.02
CA GLY A 66 15.32 3.68 -9.16
C GLY A 66 16.07 4.48 -8.10
N PRO A 67 17.33 4.85 -8.35
CA PRO A 67 18.15 5.55 -7.35
C PRO A 67 17.58 6.89 -6.89
N ASP A 68 16.88 7.61 -7.76
CA ASP A 68 16.28 8.90 -7.41
C ASP A 68 15.12 8.75 -6.44
N LEU A 69 14.41 7.62 -6.51
CA LEU A 69 13.26 7.33 -5.67
C LEU A 69 13.66 6.70 -4.33
N LEU A 70 14.54 5.70 -4.36
CA LEU A 70 14.90 4.90 -3.20
C LEU A 70 16.21 5.34 -2.53
N GLY A 71 17.01 6.16 -3.21
CA GLY A 71 18.40 6.37 -2.84
C GLY A 71 19.29 5.26 -3.39
N GLN A 72 20.53 5.61 -3.69
CA GLN A 72 21.48 4.72 -4.38
C GLN A 72 21.72 3.42 -3.62
N ARG A 73 21.90 3.51 -2.30
CA ARG A 73 22.21 2.34 -1.47
C ARG A 73 21.06 1.33 -1.44
N ASN A 74 19.84 1.82 -1.27
CA ASN A 74 18.67 0.94 -1.24
C ASN A 74 18.40 0.32 -2.61
N TYR A 75 18.58 1.08 -3.68
CA TYR A 75 18.39 0.57 -5.02
C TYR A 75 19.39 -0.54 -5.35
N GLU A 76 20.64 -0.36 -4.97
CA GLU A 76 21.69 -1.38 -5.16
C GLU A 76 21.38 -2.67 -4.38
N ARG A 77 20.81 -2.52 -3.17
CA ARG A 77 20.53 -3.66 -2.31
C ARG A 77 19.28 -4.44 -2.73
N PHE A 78 18.19 -3.73 -3.09
CA PHE A 78 16.89 -4.34 -3.31
C PHE A 78 16.42 -4.32 -4.76
N GLY A 79 16.93 -3.38 -5.57
CA GLY A 79 16.41 -3.20 -6.93
C GLY A 79 14.94 -2.87 -6.90
N THR A 80 14.17 -3.52 -7.78
CA THR A 80 12.72 -3.33 -7.86
C THR A 80 11.94 -4.10 -6.80
N GLU A 81 12.61 -4.95 -6.03
CA GLU A 81 11.99 -5.76 -4.97
C GLU A 81 12.11 -5.12 -3.59
N PHE A 82 12.10 -3.79 -3.54
CA PHE A 82 12.18 -3.07 -2.27
C PHE A 82 11.01 -3.46 -1.36
N PRO A 83 11.27 -4.06 -0.18
CA PRO A 83 10.24 -4.66 0.66
C PRO A 83 9.57 -3.61 1.56
N LEU A 84 8.71 -2.80 0.97
CA LEU A 84 8.00 -1.74 1.69
C LEU A 84 6.53 -2.10 1.86
N LEU A 85 6.01 -1.92 3.09
CA LEU A 85 4.59 -2.00 3.38
C LEU A 85 4.23 -0.97 4.43
N ILE A 86 3.36 -0.02 4.06
CA ILE A 86 2.76 0.95 4.97
C ILE A 86 1.25 0.72 4.95
N LYS A 87 0.66 0.47 6.11
CA LYS A 87 -0.77 0.15 6.19
C LYS A 87 -1.45 0.81 7.39
N ILE A 88 -2.77 0.98 7.26
CA ILE A 88 -3.66 1.41 8.34
C ILE A 88 -4.44 0.18 8.80
N ILE A 89 -4.55 -0.03 10.11
CA ILE A 89 -5.27 -1.16 10.69
C ILE A 89 -6.50 -0.64 11.43
N ASP A 90 -7.65 -1.26 11.20
CA ASP A 90 -8.88 -1.05 11.96
C ASP A 90 -9.33 -2.37 12.58
N ALA A 91 -8.99 -2.59 13.85
CA ALA A 91 -9.36 -3.78 14.59
C ALA A 91 -10.66 -3.51 15.35
N CYS A 92 -11.75 -4.09 14.88
CA CYS A 92 -13.05 -4.06 15.56
C CYS A 92 -13.12 -5.09 16.71
N GLN A 93 -12.28 -6.10 16.66
CA GLN A 93 -12.16 -7.17 17.64
C GLN A 93 -10.70 -7.33 18.04
N PRO A 94 -10.39 -7.93 19.20
CA PRO A 94 -9.01 -8.18 19.58
C PRO A 94 -8.27 -9.00 18.54
N LEU A 95 -7.03 -8.59 18.26
CA LEU A 95 -6.16 -9.30 17.33
C LEU A 95 -5.46 -10.44 18.06
N SER A 96 -5.33 -11.58 17.37
CA SER A 96 -4.49 -12.67 17.87
C SER A 96 -3.02 -12.28 17.72
N ILE A 97 -2.24 -12.58 18.76
CA ILE A 97 -0.79 -12.44 18.68
C ILE A 97 -0.27 -13.69 17.97
N GLN A 98 0.41 -13.46 16.87
CA GLN A 98 1.04 -14.54 16.11
C GLN A 98 2.56 -14.42 16.24
N VAL A 99 3.17 -15.50 16.57
CA VAL A 99 4.61 -15.58 16.79
C VAL A 99 5.29 -16.28 15.61
#